data_7ce345f4676de466c2099c893b6a0b57
#
_entry.id   7ce345f4676de466c2099c893b6a0b57
#
_cell.length_a   1.000
_cell.length_b   1.000
_cell.length_c   1.000
_cell.angle_alpha   90.00
_cell.angle_beta   90.00
_cell.angle_gamma   90.00
#
_symmetry.space_group_name_H-M   'P 1'
#
loop_
_entity.id
_entity.type
_entity.pdbx_description
1 polymer ?
#
loop_
_entity_poly.entity_id
_entity_poly.type
_entity_poly.pdbx_seq_one_letter_code
_entity_poly.pdbx_strand_id
1 'polypeptide(L)'
;MNAVAIGIGVNCARHPADTEFPATDLAAAGVPVAPETLFLALSVKMLGRIAQWNAGEGFSTIRADWLARASGVGEGVRVRLAERELAGRFEALDEAGALVLRLPDGNVTTIAAGDVFTCTASSPDKAS
;
A
#
# COMPACT_ATOMS: atom_id res chain seq x y z
N MET A 1 22.23 20.87 -6.46
CA MET A 1 21.33 20.46 -5.37
C MET A 1 20.18 19.71 -6.03
N ASN A 2 19.92 18.48 -5.64
CA ASN A 2 18.80 17.70 -6.17
C ASN A 2 17.61 17.85 -5.23
N ALA A 3 16.42 18.08 -5.77
CA ALA A 3 15.19 18.17 -5.02
C ALA A 3 14.21 17.10 -5.53
N VAL A 4 13.42 16.55 -4.62
CA VAL A 4 12.36 15.58 -4.93
C VAL A 4 11.03 16.12 -4.41
N ALA A 5 10.00 16.09 -5.24
CA ALA A 5 8.63 16.36 -4.82
C ALA A 5 7.91 15.03 -4.55
N ILE A 6 7.31 14.90 -3.37
CA ILE A 6 6.55 13.72 -2.95
C ILE A 6 5.08 14.14 -2.84
N GLY A 7 4.23 13.61 -3.73
CA GLY A 7 2.79 13.81 -3.70
C GLY A 7 2.08 12.65 -3.00
N ILE A 8 1.16 12.96 -2.08
CA ILE A 8 0.33 11.98 -1.37
C ILE A 8 -1.11 12.44 -1.41
N GLY A 9 -2.01 11.58 -1.93
CA GLY A 9 -3.45 11.84 -1.97
C GLY A 9 -4.16 11.12 -0.81
N VAL A 10 -4.98 11.86 -0.05
CA VAL A 10 -5.81 11.30 1.02
C VAL A 10 -7.22 11.89 0.95
N ASN A 11 -8.22 11.03 0.94
CA ASN A 11 -9.61 11.44 1.05
C ASN A 11 -9.90 11.83 2.51
N CYS A 12 -10.09 13.12 2.81
CA CYS A 12 -10.31 13.59 4.17
C CYS A 12 -11.78 13.55 4.59
N ALA A 13 -12.69 14.08 3.75
CA ALA A 13 -14.10 14.26 4.10
C ALA A 13 -15.07 13.73 3.04
N ARG A 14 -14.57 13.35 1.87
CA ARG A 14 -15.35 12.81 0.77
C ARG A 14 -14.50 11.82 -0.02
N HIS A 15 -15.13 10.80 -0.57
CA HIS A 15 -14.52 9.83 -1.45
C HIS A 15 -15.41 9.62 -2.69
N PRO A 16 -14.86 9.17 -3.83
CA PRO A 16 -15.66 8.83 -5.00
C PRO A 16 -16.51 7.59 -4.72
N ALA A 17 -17.77 7.59 -5.23
CA ALA A 17 -18.72 6.49 -5.04
C ALA A 17 -18.53 5.38 -6.10
N ASP A 18 -18.24 5.78 -7.34
CA ASP A 18 -18.18 4.87 -8.49
C ASP A 18 -16.74 4.52 -8.83
N THR A 19 -16.12 3.67 -8.01
CA THR A 19 -14.75 3.19 -8.19
C THR A 19 -14.74 1.67 -8.34
N GLU A 20 -13.78 1.16 -9.11
CA GLU A 20 -13.57 -0.29 -9.29
C GLU A 20 -13.40 -1.03 -7.95
N PHE A 21 -12.79 -0.36 -6.97
CA PHE A 21 -12.63 -0.85 -5.60
C PHE A 21 -13.32 0.13 -4.64
N PRO A 22 -13.90 -0.37 -3.55
CA PRO A 22 -14.53 0.50 -2.55
C PRO A 22 -13.57 1.57 -2.05
N ALA A 23 -13.98 2.82 -2.11
CA ALA A 23 -13.24 3.95 -1.56
C ALA A 23 -13.83 4.36 -0.22
N THR A 24 -13.02 5.01 0.60
CA THR A 24 -13.44 5.63 1.87
C THR A 24 -12.72 6.94 2.10
N ASP A 25 -13.07 7.65 3.14
CA ASP A 25 -12.37 8.85 3.62
C ASP A 25 -12.17 8.80 5.14
N LEU A 26 -11.35 9.70 5.65
CA LEU A 26 -11.02 9.75 7.08
C LEU A 26 -12.23 10.05 7.96
N ALA A 27 -13.14 10.90 7.51
CA ALA A 27 -14.36 11.22 8.26
C ALA A 27 -15.28 10.00 8.39
N ALA A 28 -15.49 9.26 7.30
CA ALA A 28 -16.25 8.02 7.30
C ALA A 28 -15.59 6.92 8.14
N ALA A 29 -14.26 6.93 8.24
CA ALA A 29 -13.49 6.04 9.11
C ALA A 29 -13.47 6.47 10.59
N GLY A 30 -14.20 7.54 10.95
CA GLY A 30 -14.28 8.03 12.34
C GLY A 30 -13.14 8.97 12.76
N VAL A 31 -12.32 9.44 11.80
CA VAL A 31 -11.18 10.34 12.04
C VAL A 31 -11.37 11.64 11.22
N PRO A 32 -12.38 12.48 11.54
CA PRO A 32 -12.57 13.73 10.83
C PRO A 32 -11.39 14.67 11.08
N VAL A 33 -10.70 15.07 10.03
CA VAL A 33 -9.54 15.96 10.09
C VAL A 33 -9.55 16.92 8.90
N ALA A 34 -9.20 18.18 9.14
CA ALA A 34 -9.02 19.16 8.07
C ALA A 34 -7.76 18.84 7.26
N PRO A 35 -7.77 19.02 5.92
CA PRO A 35 -6.62 18.76 5.06
C PRO A 35 -5.33 19.46 5.52
N GLU A 36 -5.44 20.70 6.01
CA GLU A 36 -4.31 21.48 6.50
C GLU A 36 -3.68 20.86 7.75
N THR A 37 -4.49 20.37 8.66
CA THR A 37 -4.04 19.68 9.89
C THR A 37 -3.35 18.36 9.53
N LEU A 38 -3.94 17.60 8.61
CA LEU A 38 -3.33 16.37 8.12
C LEU A 38 -1.99 16.64 7.42
N PHE A 39 -1.93 17.70 6.59
CA PHE A 39 -0.70 18.09 5.89
C PHE A 39 0.45 18.42 6.85
N LEU A 40 0.17 19.17 7.90
CA LEU A 40 1.17 19.49 8.92
C LEU A 40 1.68 18.24 9.63
N ALA A 41 0.77 17.36 10.06
CA ALA A 41 1.13 16.11 10.71
C ALA A 41 1.96 15.20 9.79
N LEU A 42 1.55 15.10 8.52
CA LEU A 42 2.25 14.31 7.50
C LEU A 42 3.66 14.85 7.23
N SER A 43 3.80 16.19 7.13
CA SER A 43 5.09 16.85 6.90
C SER A 43 6.10 16.53 8.00
N VAL A 44 5.68 16.60 9.26
CA VAL A 44 6.54 16.26 10.42
C VAL A 44 6.93 14.78 10.39
N LYS A 45 5.97 13.89 10.11
CA LYS A 45 6.24 12.45 10.02
C LYS A 45 7.16 12.11 8.85
N MET A 46 6.98 12.79 7.71
CA MET A 46 7.82 12.59 6.53
C MET A 46 9.27 12.99 6.80
N LEU A 47 9.51 14.14 7.46
CA LEU A 47 10.87 14.56 7.85
C LEU A 47 11.56 13.49 8.72
N GLY A 48 10.83 12.91 9.69
CA GLY A 48 11.35 11.82 10.51
C GLY A 48 11.68 10.56 9.69
N ARG A 49 10.84 10.21 8.72
CA ARG A 49 11.09 9.05 7.84
C ARG A 49 12.25 9.28 6.88
N ILE A 50 12.40 10.48 6.35
CA ILE A 50 13.55 10.84 5.50
C ILE A 50 14.86 10.77 6.30
N ALA A 51 14.87 11.28 7.54
CA ALA A 51 16.02 11.16 8.42
C ALA A 51 16.35 9.69 8.75
N GLN A 52 15.32 8.86 9.03
CA GLN A 52 15.47 7.44 9.27
C GLN A 52 16.02 6.71 8.05
N TRP A 53 15.56 7.08 6.84
CA TRP A 53 16.02 6.48 5.59
C TRP A 53 17.52 6.64 5.38
N ASN A 54 18.10 7.80 5.78
CA ASN A 54 19.55 8.06 5.82
C ASN A 54 20.27 7.58 4.54
N ALA A 55 19.88 8.13 3.39
CA ALA A 55 20.44 7.75 2.07
C ALA A 55 20.36 6.22 1.75
N GLY A 56 19.42 5.52 2.33
CA GLY A 56 19.20 4.09 2.11
C GLY A 56 19.67 3.18 3.27
N GLU A 57 20.59 3.63 4.10
CA GLU A 57 21.13 2.82 5.21
C GLU A 57 20.05 2.37 6.21
N GLY A 58 19.03 3.20 6.44
CA GLY A 58 17.92 2.91 7.34
C GLY A 58 16.72 2.21 6.68
N PHE A 59 16.81 1.81 5.41
CA PHE A 59 15.69 1.24 4.68
C PHE A 59 15.14 -0.06 5.31
N SER A 60 16.00 -0.91 5.85
CA SER A 60 15.59 -2.16 6.51
C SER A 60 14.61 -1.92 7.65
N THR A 61 14.82 -0.87 8.45
CA THR A 61 13.93 -0.48 9.54
C THR A 61 12.61 0.07 9.00
N ILE A 62 12.64 0.91 7.97
CA ILE A 62 11.43 1.42 7.31
C ILE A 62 10.61 0.27 6.74
N ARG A 63 11.25 -0.69 6.08
CA ARG A 63 10.61 -1.90 5.55
C ARG A 63 9.94 -2.73 6.66
N ALA A 64 10.62 -2.94 7.76
CA ALA A 64 10.05 -3.66 8.91
C ALA A 64 8.84 -2.93 9.50
N ASP A 65 8.93 -1.62 9.68
CA ASP A 65 7.83 -0.77 10.15
C ASP A 65 6.64 -0.78 9.20
N TRP A 66 6.89 -0.83 7.90
CA TRP A 66 5.84 -0.93 6.88
C TRP A 66 5.15 -2.30 6.94
N LEU A 67 5.91 -3.39 6.93
CA LEU A 67 5.38 -4.76 7.01
C LEU A 67 4.53 -4.99 8.26
N ALA A 68 4.93 -4.40 9.39
CA ALA A 68 4.18 -4.48 10.65
C ALA A 68 2.77 -3.82 10.58
N ARG A 69 2.51 -2.99 9.56
CA ARG A 69 1.26 -2.26 9.38
C ARG A 69 0.54 -2.59 8.08
N ALA A 70 1.20 -3.31 7.18
CA ALA A 70 0.66 -3.67 5.89
C ALA A 70 -0.52 -4.64 6.05
N SER A 71 -1.59 -4.38 5.32
CA SER A 71 -2.67 -5.36 5.14
C SER A 71 -2.33 -6.33 4.02
N GLY A 72 -2.88 -7.53 4.08
CA GLY A 72 -2.74 -8.54 3.03
C GLY A 72 -1.46 -9.36 3.07
N VAL A 73 -0.53 -9.11 4.01
CA VAL A 73 0.63 -9.97 4.19
C VAL A 73 0.17 -11.35 4.66
N GLY A 74 0.59 -12.38 3.96
CA GLY A 74 0.15 -13.76 4.18
C GLY A 74 -1.16 -14.13 3.49
N GLU A 75 -1.83 -13.17 2.83
CA GLU A 75 -3.12 -13.37 2.15
C GLU A 75 -2.96 -13.45 0.63
N GLY A 76 -4.05 -13.85 -0.05
CA GLY A 76 -4.14 -13.82 -1.49
C GLY A 76 -4.24 -12.38 -2.00
N VAL A 77 -3.43 -12.06 -3.00
CA VAL A 77 -3.46 -10.76 -3.68
C VAL A 77 -3.45 -10.94 -5.19
N ARG A 78 -4.00 -9.96 -5.90
CA ARG A 78 -3.83 -9.80 -7.34
C ARG A 78 -2.89 -8.63 -7.61
N VAL A 79 -1.96 -8.82 -8.52
CA VAL A 79 -1.00 -7.79 -8.91
C VAL A 79 -1.18 -7.50 -10.39
N ARG A 80 -1.60 -6.28 -10.69
CA ARG A 80 -1.75 -5.80 -12.06
C ARG A 80 -0.44 -5.20 -12.52
N LEU A 81 0.14 -5.79 -13.55
CA LEU A 81 1.29 -5.29 -14.28
C LEU A 81 0.82 -4.66 -15.59
N ALA A 82 1.72 -3.98 -16.31
CA ALA A 82 1.38 -3.29 -17.55
C ALA A 82 0.73 -4.22 -18.61
N GLU A 83 1.19 -5.48 -18.70
CA GLU A 83 0.76 -6.41 -19.75
C GLU A 83 0.06 -7.67 -19.24
N ARG A 84 0.02 -7.88 -17.91
CA ARG A 84 -0.57 -9.09 -17.31
C ARG A 84 -0.99 -8.85 -15.86
N GLU A 85 -1.86 -9.73 -15.38
CA GLU A 85 -2.21 -9.82 -13.97
C GLU A 85 -1.65 -11.13 -13.39
N LEU A 86 -1.14 -11.07 -12.17
CA LEU A 86 -0.67 -12.23 -11.42
C LEU A 86 -1.52 -12.36 -10.16
N ALA A 87 -1.92 -13.58 -9.84
CA ALA A 87 -2.54 -13.90 -8.56
C ALA A 87 -1.56 -14.75 -7.73
N GLY A 88 -1.50 -14.50 -6.45
CA GLY A 88 -0.63 -15.24 -5.56
C GLY A 88 -0.78 -14.80 -4.11
N ARG A 89 0.07 -15.32 -3.25
CA ARG A 89 0.13 -14.96 -1.83
C ARG A 89 1.21 -13.91 -1.61
N PHE A 90 0.87 -12.82 -0.96
CA PHE A 90 1.84 -11.81 -0.52
C PHE A 90 2.67 -12.37 0.63
N GLU A 91 3.90 -12.74 0.41
CA GLU A 91 4.74 -13.31 1.48
C GLU A 91 5.53 -12.27 2.25
N ALA A 92 6.18 -11.34 1.54
CA ALA A 92 7.06 -10.35 2.13
C ALA A 92 7.36 -9.22 1.15
N LEU A 93 8.16 -8.27 1.60
CA LEU A 93 9.01 -7.45 0.72
C LEU A 93 10.44 -7.97 0.80
N ASP A 94 11.17 -7.96 -0.31
CA ASP A 94 12.59 -8.27 -0.32
C ASP A 94 13.45 -7.12 0.26
N GLU A 95 14.76 -7.25 0.24
CA GLU A 95 15.68 -6.24 0.77
C GLU A 95 15.65 -4.92 -0.02
N ALA A 96 15.24 -4.96 -1.27
CA ALA A 96 15.07 -3.79 -2.12
C ALA A 96 13.66 -3.18 -2.04
N GLY A 97 12.74 -3.81 -1.30
CA GLY A 97 11.34 -3.37 -1.17
C GLY A 97 10.42 -3.90 -2.26
N ALA A 98 10.87 -4.83 -3.10
CA ALA A 98 10.00 -5.47 -4.08
C ALA A 98 9.07 -6.49 -3.41
N LEU A 99 7.84 -6.61 -3.92
CA LEU A 99 6.86 -7.59 -3.45
C LEU A 99 7.34 -9.01 -3.75
N VAL A 100 7.39 -9.85 -2.72
CA VAL A 100 7.62 -11.29 -2.84
C VAL A 100 6.26 -11.97 -2.92
N LEU A 101 5.95 -12.53 -4.09
CA LEU A 101 4.69 -13.17 -4.40
C LEU A 101 4.90 -14.67 -4.61
N ARG A 102 4.21 -15.51 -3.83
CA ARG A 102 4.14 -16.95 -4.06
C ARG A 102 2.97 -17.28 -4.99
N LEU A 103 3.27 -17.87 -6.12
CA LEU A 103 2.30 -18.28 -7.12
C LEU A 103 1.59 -19.58 -6.72
N PRO A 104 0.43 -19.91 -7.33
CA PRO A 104 -0.30 -21.15 -7.04
C PRO A 104 0.47 -22.44 -7.34
N ASP A 105 1.43 -22.39 -8.27
CA ASP A 105 2.32 -23.50 -8.60
C ASP A 105 3.47 -23.72 -7.60
N GLY A 106 3.52 -22.88 -6.54
CA GLY A 106 4.55 -22.91 -5.51
C GLY A 106 5.79 -22.09 -5.83
N ASN A 107 5.93 -21.58 -7.05
CA ASN A 107 7.04 -20.71 -7.42
C ASN A 107 6.94 -19.35 -6.70
N VAL A 108 8.10 -18.73 -6.49
CA VAL A 108 8.19 -17.39 -5.92
C VAL A 108 8.71 -16.42 -6.98
N THR A 109 8.06 -15.27 -7.09
CA THR A 109 8.50 -14.19 -7.98
C THR A 109 8.57 -12.88 -7.21
N THR A 110 9.43 -11.97 -7.64
CA THR A 110 9.55 -10.61 -7.08
C THR A 110 9.01 -9.60 -8.09
N ILE A 111 8.28 -8.60 -7.58
CA ILE A 111 7.62 -7.57 -8.37
C ILE A 111 8.03 -6.21 -7.83
N ALA A 112 8.77 -5.45 -8.63
CA ALA A 112 9.28 -4.12 -8.24
C ALA A 112 8.26 -3.00 -8.49
N ALA A 113 7.31 -3.19 -9.42
CA ALA A 113 6.29 -2.19 -9.75
C ALA A 113 5.00 -2.87 -10.22
N GLY A 114 3.85 -2.39 -9.76
CA GLY A 114 2.52 -2.89 -10.11
C GLY A 114 1.49 -2.41 -9.10
N ASP A 115 0.20 -2.53 -9.46
CA ASP A 115 -0.89 -2.25 -8.55
C ASP A 115 -1.28 -3.55 -7.81
N VAL A 116 -1.32 -3.50 -6.50
CA VAL A 116 -1.63 -4.65 -5.65
C VAL A 116 -3.03 -4.51 -5.07
N PHE A 117 -3.86 -5.53 -5.27
CA PHE A 117 -5.23 -5.59 -4.74
C PHE A 117 -5.37 -6.81 -3.85
N THR A 118 -5.87 -6.61 -2.63
CA THR A 118 -6.22 -7.73 -1.75
C THR A 118 -7.41 -8.49 -2.35
N CYS A 119 -7.32 -9.80 -2.42
CA CYS A 119 -8.48 -10.63 -2.72
C CYS A 119 -9.35 -10.66 -1.47
N THR A 120 -10.23 -9.65 -1.28
CA THR A 120 -11.34 -9.84 -0.35
C THR A 120 -12.11 -11.04 -0.83
N ALA A 121 -12.29 -12.04 0.05
CA ALA A 121 -13.15 -13.19 -0.25
C ALA A 121 -14.50 -12.63 -0.73
N SER A 122 -14.84 -12.87 -1.99
CA SER A 122 -16.15 -12.58 -2.53
C SER A 122 -17.15 -13.24 -1.62
N SER A 123 -18.06 -12.47 -1.03
CA SER A 123 -19.23 -13.03 -0.36
C SER A 123 -19.87 -14.01 -1.32
N PRO A 124 -20.27 -15.21 -0.86
CA PRO A 124 -20.91 -16.18 -1.74
C PRO A 124 -22.14 -15.52 -2.36
N ASP A 125 -22.18 -15.62 -3.67
CA ASP A 125 -23.26 -15.26 -4.56
C ASP A 125 -24.63 -15.50 -3.91
N LYS A 126 -25.45 -14.45 -3.83
CA LYS A 126 -26.87 -14.62 -3.60
C LYS A 126 -27.47 -15.21 -4.87
N ALA A 127 -27.45 -16.54 -4.95
CA ALA A 127 -28.35 -17.25 -5.84
C ALA A 127 -29.78 -17.13 -5.27
N SER A 128 -30.65 -16.54 -6.04
CA SER A 128 -32.11 -16.75 -6.02
C SER A 128 -32.68 -16.41 -7.38
#